data_20511c621af5cc706495f50406df18c3
#
_entry.id   20511c621af5cc706495f50406df18c3
#
_cell.length_a   1.000
_cell.length_b   1.000
_cell.length_c   1.000
_cell.angle_alpha   90.00
_cell.angle_beta   90.00
_cell.angle_gamma   90.00
#
_symmetry.space_group_name_H-M   'P 1'
#
loop_
_entity.id
_entity.type
_entity.pdbx_description
1 polymer ?
#
loop_
_entity_poly.entity_id
_entity_poly.type
_entity_poly.pdbx_seq_one_letter_code
_entity_poly.pdbx_strand_id
1 'polypeptide(L)'
;NIDLQDVGFSYVPPGPNRAARVAGVLSARRAGTKPPPPYPNGWYAVAESGELGTGGVKAVDALGTCYFNGVSSSVDAYCPHLGAHLAVGGAVRGDCIECPFHRWRFGADGALVGVPGLETAPKGVSIKTWRTVEADGAVWIWYDAEGREPLWQLEDAPELKTWRCRGRNEFIVGCHIQEIPENGADVAHLNAVHSSSLLTSLAEKYPILANFIGTHHWTANWQKGEGADSHTAVIQLTHDYKICKLSLMHLDVVVTQLGPGHVRLRISTPAGPLLIAQSVTPLRARRQRVAHRVFSPRRSAPLAAVLNWAEARMIERDIVIWNNKKYISSPIYVKTDKSIKAFRSWFSQFYSEHSISFKEASERTLEW
;
A
#
# COMPACT_ATOMS: atom_id res chain seq x y z
N ASN A 1 -5.91 -12.23 -7.96
CA ASN A 1 -4.98 -11.86 -6.88
C ASN A 1 -3.85 -12.87 -6.89
N ILE A 2 -2.63 -12.41 -7.16
CA ILE A 2 -1.44 -13.25 -7.05
C ILE A 2 -0.89 -12.99 -5.65
N ASP A 3 -0.92 -14.01 -4.80
CA ASP A 3 -0.26 -13.95 -3.49
C ASP A 3 1.23 -14.23 -3.70
N LEU A 4 2.04 -13.17 -3.59
CA LEU A 4 3.48 -13.21 -3.77
C LEU A 4 4.25 -13.23 -2.43
N GLN A 5 3.61 -13.66 -1.34
CA GLN A 5 4.25 -13.72 -0.01
C GLN A 5 5.54 -14.54 0.00
N ASP A 6 5.67 -15.48 -0.91
CA ASP A 6 6.83 -16.36 -1.01
C ASP A 6 7.83 -15.99 -2.12
N VAL A 7 7.65 -14.87 -2.79
CA VAL A 7 8.63 -14.36 -3.77
C VAL A 7 9.98 -14.15 -3.08
N GLY A 8 11.06 -14.68 -3.69
CA GLY A 8 12.41 -14.65 -3.11
C GLY A 8 12.69 -15.74 -2.07
N PHE A 9 11.77 -16.66 -1.82
CA PHE A 9 11.94 -17.80 -0.91
C PHE A 9 12.02 -19.15 -1.65
N SER A 10 12.57 -19.16 -2.85
CA SER A 10 12.74 -20.39 -3.67
C SER A 10 13.56 -21.47 -2.96
N TYR A 11 14.43 -21.09 -2.01
CA TYR A 11 15.19 -22.01 -1.15
C TYR A 11 14.34 -22.71 -0.07
N VAL A 12 13.10 -22.24 0.17
CA VAL A 12 12.17 -22.94 1.07
C VAL A 12 11.46 -24.03 0.27
N PRO A 13 11.64 -25.32 0.61
CA PRO A 13 11.10 -26.43 -0.16
C PRO A 13 9.58 -26.33 -0.34
N PRO A 14 9.03 -26.76 -1.48
CA PRO A 14 7.60 -26.84 -1.69
C PRO A 14 6.93 -27.84 -0.72
N GLY A 15 5.63 -27.72 -0.50
CA GLY A 15 4.87 -28.61 0.34
C GLY A 15 3.78 -27.91 1.15
N PRO A 16 2.89 -28.65 1.83
CA PRO A 16 1.68 -28.12 2.45
C PRO A 16 1.95 -27.01 3.50
N ASN A 17 3.11 -27.01 4.13
CA ASN A 17 3.45 -26.03 5.17
C ASN A 17 4.44 -24.94 4.65
N ARG A 18 4.58 -24.78 3.32
CA ARG A 18 5.53 -23.82 2.75
C ARG A 18 5.24 -22.38 3.20
N ALA A 19 3.99 -21.97 3.15
CA ALA A 19 3.57 -20.62 3.58
C ALA A 19 3.92 -20.34 5.06
N ALA A 20 3.67 -21.32 5.95
CA ALA A 20 4.02 -21.18 7.37
C ALA A 20 5.55 -21.11 7.58
N ARG A 21 6.34 -21.86 6.81
CA ARG A 21 7.81 -21.82 6.86
C ARG A 21 8.33 -20.47 6.36
N VAL A 22 7.80 -19.95 5.26
CA VAL A 22 8.14 -18.62 4.75
C VAL A 22 7.79 -17.55 5.79
N ALA A 23 6.60 -17.62 6.38
CA ALA A 23 6.19 -16.72 7.47
C ALA A 23 7.13 -16.82 8.68
N GLY A 24 7.55 -18.02 9.05
CA GLY A 24 8.55 -18.24 10.10
C GLY A 24 9.91 -17.62 9.79
N VAL A 25 10.38 -17.73 8.54
CA VAL A 25 11.63 -17.07 8.10
C VAL A 25 11.49 -15.55 8.14
N LEU A 26 10.37 -15.02 7.69
CA LEU A 26 10.10 -13.57 7.73
C LEU A 26 10.05 -13.05 9.17
N SER A 27 9.41 -13.76 10.09
CA SER A 27 9.30 -13.37 11.49
C SER A 27 10.65 -13.48 12.23
N ALA A 28 11.47 -14.48 11.90
CA ALA A 28 12.79 -14.68 12.49
C ALA A 28 13.84 -13.68 12.00
N ARG A 29 13.60 -12.93 10.92
CA ARG A 29 14.55 -11.96 10.39
C ARG A 29 14.69 -10.78 11.33
N ARG A 30 15.93 -10.37 11.55
CA ARG A 30 16.22 -9.16 12.31
C ARG A 30 15.67 -7.94 11.58
N ALA A 31 14.97 -7.06 12.29
CA ALA A 31 14.39 -5.84 11.77
C ALA A 31 15.40 -4.86 11.15
N GLY A 32 16.69 -5.04 11.44
CA GLY A 32 17.76 -4.12 11.10
C GLY A 32 18.24 -3.34 12.32
N THR A 33 18.95 -2.23 12.09
CA THR A 33 19.45 -1.37 13.17
C THR A 33 18.47 -0.22 13.40
N LYS A 34 17.77 -0.22 14.53
CA LYS A 34 16.87 0.84 14.97
C LYS A 34 15.91 1.33 13.84
N PRO A 35 15.05 0.46 13.32
CA PRO A 35 14.08 0.91 12.30
C PRO A 35 13.15 1.97 12.90
N PRO A 36 12.62 2.89 12.08
CA PRO A 36 11.63 3.86 12.54
C PRO A 36 10.34 3.17 12.99
N PRO A 37 9.41 3.92 13.61
CA PRO A 37 8.07 3.40 13.90
C PRO A 37 7.42 2.78 12.65
N PRO A 38 6.73 1.63 12.77
CA PRO A 38 6.23 0.91 11.60
C PRO A 38 4.94 1.51 11.02
N TYR A 39 4.27 2.40 11.75
CA TYR A 39 3.00 3.00 11.38
C TYR A 39 3.10 4.53 11.33
N PRO A 40 3.48 5.11 10.18
CA PRO A 40 3.50 6.57 9.99
C PRO A 40 2.08 7.16 10.04
N ASN A 41 1.93 8.40 10.42
CA ASN A 41 0.66 9.12 10.39
C ASN A 41 0.25 9.41 8.94
N GLY A 42 -0.99 9.06 8.56
CA GLY A 42 -1.45 9.26 7.18
C GLY A 42 -2.68 8.45 6.80
N TRP A 43 -3.06 8.53 5.53
CA TRP A 43 -4.14 7.77 4.93
C TRP A 43 -3.69 6.38 4.48
N TYR A 44 -4.49 5.36 4.81
CA TYR A 44 -4.23 3.96 4.45
C TYR A 44 -5.45 3.30 3.85
N ALA A 45 -5.28 2.69 2.67
CA ALA A 45 -6.35 1.95 2.02
C ALA A 45 -6.63 0.65 2.79
N VAL A 46 -7.88 0.44 3.16
CA VAL A 46 -8.32 -0.73 3.96
C VAL A 46 -9.20 -1.69 3.17
N ALA A 47 -9.89 -1.20 2.12
CA ALA A 47 -10.72 -2.02 1.25
C ALA A 47 -10.76 -1.44 -0.17
N GLU A 48 -11.20 -2.23 -1.13
CA GLU A 48 -11.56 -1.73 -2.46
C GLU A 48 -12.99 -1.18 -2.42
N SER A 49 -13.24 -0.06 -3.11
CA SER A 49 -14.59 0.53 -3.20
C SER A 49 -15.65 -0.46 -3.68
N GLY A 50 -15.30 -1.34 -4.62
CA GLY A 50 -16.22 -2.33 -5.19
C GLY A 50 -16.42 -3.60 -4.35
N GLU A 51 -15.68 -3.78 -3.25
CA GLU A 51 -15.81 -4.98 -2.40
C GLU A 51 -16.94 -4.86 -1.37
N LEU A 52 -17.39 -3.64 -1.11
CA LEU A 52 -18.43 -3.36 -0.12
C LEU A 52 -19.70 -2.96 -0.83
N GLY A 53 -20.66 -3.89 -0.90
CA GLY A 53 -22.04 -3.55 -1.29
C GLY A 53 -22.77 -2.83 -0.15
N THR A 54 -23.90 -2.21 -0.48
CA THR A 54 -24.78 -1.57 0.52
C THR A 54 -25.13 -2.54 1.64
N GLY A 55 -24.86 -2.17 2.88
CA GLY A 55 -25.05 -3.01 4.07
C GLY A 55 -24.00 -4.12 4.25
N GLY A 56 -22.94 -4.11 3.45
CA GLY A 56 -21.82 -5.03 3.58
C GLY A 56 -20.95 -4.72 4.79
N VAL A 57 -20.35 -5.77 5.35
CA VAL A 57 -19.45 -5.72 6.49
C VAL A 57 -18.17 -6.44 6.11
N LYS A 58 -17.02 -5.81 6.31
CA LYS A 58 -15.72 -6.40 6.00
C LYS A 58 -14.75 -6.24 7.17
N ALA A 59 -14.19 -7.35 7.62
CA ALA A 59 -13.04 -7.33 8.53
C ALA A 59 -11.79 -6.93 7.76
N VAL A 60 -11.01 -6.02 8.33
CA VAL A 60 -9.74 -5.60 7.77
C VAL A 60 -8.69 -5.62 8.88
N ASP A 61 -7.58 -6.28 8.59
CA ASP A 61 -6.40 -6.28 9.42
C ASP A 61 -5.40 -5.27 8.86
N ALA A 62 -5.13 -4.21 9.61
CA ALA A 62 -4.20 -3.15 9.23
C ALA A 62 -3.64 -2.44 10.47
N LEU A 63 -2.44 -1.84 10.35
CA LEU A 63 -1.80 -1.06 11.41
C LEU A 63 -1.66 -1.82 12.74
N GLY A 64 -1.55 -3.15 12.67
CA GLY A 64 -1.50 -4.01 13.84
C GLY A 64 -2.82 -4.18 14.60
N THR A 65 -3.95 -3.71 14.05
CA THR A 65 -5.29 -3.80 14.64
C THR A 65 -6.31 -4.30 13.63
N CYS A 66 -7.48 -4.73 14.09
CA CYS A 66 -8.57 -5.15 13.23
C CYS A 66 -9.62 -4.04 13.15
N TYR A 67 -10.10 -3.79 11.94
CA TYR A 67 -11.15 -2.82 11.65
C TYR A 67 -12.35 -3.52 11.05
N PHE A 68 -13.50 -2.90 11.24
CA PHE A 68 -14.71 -3.20 10.52
C PHE A 68 -15.03 -2.04 9.58
N ASN A 69 -15.39 -2.33 8.34
CA ASN A 69 -15.79 -1.32 7.38
C ASN A 69 -17.20 -1.62 6.85
N GLY A 70 -18.15 -0.71 7.12
CA GLY A 70 -19.46 -0.63 6.48
C GLY A 70 -19.50 0.59 5.55
N VAL A 71 -20.48 0.70 4.70
CA VAL A 71 -20.59 1.60 3.52
C VAL A 71 -20.14 3.06 3.72
N SER A 72 -19.92 3.55 4.92
CA SER A 72 -19.45 4.91 5.17
C SER A 72 -18.69 5.09 6.49
N SER A 73 -18.43 4.05 7.24
CA SER A 73 -17.79 4.17 8.55
C SER A 73 -16.84 3.02 8.83
N SER A 74 -15.65 3.32 9.28
CA SER A 74 -14.71 2.34 9.81
C SER A 74 -14.67 2.46 11.33
N VAL A 75 -14.80 1.33 12.02
CA VAL A 75 -14.80 1.27 13.49
C VAL A 75 -13.89 0.15 13.96
N ASP A 76 -13.50 0.18 15.22
CA ASP A 76 -12.79 -0.93 15.84
C ASP A 76 -13.62 -2.22 15.75
N ALA A 77 -12.95 -3.32 15.48
CA ALA A 77 -13.63 -4.58 15.15
C ALA A 77 -14.29 -5.27 16.34
N TYR A 78 -13.96 -4.90 17.57
CA TYR A 78 -14.40 -5.64 18.75
C TYR A 78 -15.45 -4.88 19.56
N CYS A 79 -16.55 -5.57 19.86
CA CYS A 79 -17.61 -5.06 20.71
C CYS A 79 -17.10 -4.86 22.15
N PRO A 80 -17.27 -3.67 22.75
CA PRO A 80 -16.76 -3.38 24.09
C PRO A 80 -17.48 -4.13 25.20
N HIS A 81 -18.60 -4.82 24.90
CA HIS A 81 -19.31 -5.60 25.89
C HIS A 81 -18.50 -6.84 26.33
N LEU A 82 -18.30 -7.81 25.44
CA LEU A 82 -17.58 -9.06 25.72
C LEU A 82 -16.63 -9.46 24.56
N GLY A 83 -16.14 -8.52 23.78
CA GLY A 83 -15.08 -8.73 22.81
C GLY A 83 -15.51 -9.47 21.54
N ALA A 84 -16.79 -9.60 21.23
CA ALA A 84 -17.22 -10.24 20.00
C ALA A 84 -16.77 -9.43 18.76
N HIS A 85 -16.25 -10.12 17.75
CA HIS A 85 -15.79 -9.49 16.52
C HIS A 85 -16.99 -9.09 15.65
N LEU A 86 -17.18 -7.78 15.44
CA LEU A 86 -18.35 -7.20 14.76
C LEU A 86 -18.47 -7.63 13.28
N ALA A 87 -17.36 -7.90 12.61
CA ALA A 87 -17.39 -8.34 11.21
C ALA A 87 -17.56 -9.86 11.03
N VAL A 88 -17.55 -10.63 12.12
CA VAL A 88 -17.79 -12.07 12.07
C VAL A 88 -19.20 -12.38 12.59
N GLY A 89 -20.17 -12.38 11.69
CA GLY A 89 -21.58 -12.62 12.01
C GLY A 89 -22.37 -11.38 12.44
N GLY A 90 -21.76 -10.22 12.57
CA GLY A 90 -22.46 -8.94 12.74
C GLY A 90 -23.15 -8.48 11.46
N ALA A 91 -24.10 -7.60 11.58
CA ALA A 91 -24.92 -7.14 10.48
C ALA A 91 -25.20 -5.63 10.54
N VAL A 92 -25.30 -5.00 9.37
CA VAL A 92 -25.82 -3.63 9.28
C VAL A 92 -27.33 -3.68 9.44
N ARG A 93 -27.85 -2.83 10.32
CA ARG A 93 -29.29 -2.66 10.60
C ARG A 93 -29.63 -1.16 10.56
N GLY A 94 -30.17 -0.70 9.44
CA GLY A 94 -30.30 0.75 9.17
C GLY A 94 -28.91 1.39 9.15
N ASP A 95 -28.71 2.43 9.95
CA ASP A 95 -27.45 3.16 10.07
C ASP A 95 -26.51 2.61 11.18
N CYS A 96 -26.80 1.43 11.71
CA CYS A 96 -26.08 0.84 12.83
C CYS A 96 -25.40 -0.48 12.45
N ILE A 97 -24.31 -0.80 13.13
CA ILE A 97 -23.76 -2.15 13.20
C ILE A 97 -24.33 -2.90 14.40
N GLU A 98 -24.85 -4.09 14.16
CA GLU A 98 -25.37 -4.97 15.22
C GLU A 98 -24.34 -6.06 15.55
N CYS A 99 -23.98 -6.14 16.83
CA CYS A 99 -23.08 -7.16 17.36
C CYS A 99 -23.71 -8.56 17.24
N PRO A 100 -22.98 -9.57 16.74
CA PRO A 100 -23.53 -10.92 16.55
C PRO A 100 -23.86 -11.65 17.86
N PHE A 101 -23.20 -11.24 18.98
CA PHE A 101 -23.30 -11.95 20.24
C PHE A 101 -24.58 -11.57 21.02
N HIS A 102 -24.72 -10.30 21.41
CA HIS A 102 -25.86 -9.84 22.23
C HIS A 102 -26.72 -8.78 21.54
N ARG A 103 -26.53 -8.59 20.21
CA ARG A 103 -27.30 -7.64 19.38
C ARG A 103 -27.23 -6.18 19.83
N TRP A 104 -26.14 -5.80 20.51
CA TRP A 104 -25.90 -4.39 20.77
C TRP A 104 -25.70 -3.66 19.45
N ARG A 105 -26.27 -2.46 19.33
CA ARG A 105 -26.23 -1.66 18.11
C ARG A 105 -25.41 -0.40 18.33
N PHE A 106 -24.47 -0.15 17.43
CA PHE A 106 -23.62 1.03 17.45
C PHE A 106 -23.89 1.85 16.19
N GLY A 107 -24.08 3.17 16.36
CA GLY A 107 -24.28 4.13 15.27
C GLY A 107 -23.01 4.36 14.45
N ALA A 108 -23.14 5.15 13.39
CA ALA A 108 -22.02 5.53 12.53
C ALA A 108 -20.93 6.36 13.26
N ASP A 109 -21.31 7.04 14.33
CA ASP A 109 -20.43 7.78 15.25
C ASP A 109 -19.79 6.88 16.32
N GLY A 110 -20.08 5.58 16.30
CA GLY A 110 -19.60 4.59 17.26
C GLY A 110 -20.39 4.54 18.57
N ALA A 111 -21.34 5.43 18.81
CA ALA A 111 -22.12 5.44 20.04
C ALA A 111 -23.03 4.21 20.14
N LEU A 112 -23.17 3.65 21.34
CA LEU A 112 -24.17 2.60 21.63
C LEU A 112 -25.57 3.19 21.58
N VAL A 113 -26.39 2.75 20.62
CA VAL A 113 -27.74 3.28 20.38
C VAL A 113 -28.86 2.28 20.73
N GLY A 114 -28.53 1.02 20.96
CA GLY A 114 -29.55 0.03 21.29
C GLY A 114 -28.98 -1.20 21.98
N VAL A 115 -29.72 -1.65 23.01
CA VAL A 115 -29.47 -2.90 23.74
C VAL A 115 -30.79 -3.65 23.85
N PRO A 116 -30.87 -4.91 23.44
CA PRO A 116 -32.13 -5.67 23.60
C PRO A 116 -32.61 -5.73 25.03
N GLY A 117 -33.89 -5.45 25.23
CA GLY A 117 -34.51 -5.46 26.56
C GLY A 117 -34.34 -4.17 27.34
N LEU A 118 -33.69 -3.16 26.84
CA LEU A 118 -33.62 -1.82 27.45
C LEU A 118 -34.37 -0.80 26.57
N GLU A 119 -35.14 0.08 27.19
CA GLU A 119 -35.81 1.19 26.51
C GLU A 119 -34.80 2.25 26.02
N THR A 120 -33.72 2.44 26.78
CA THR A 120 -32.65 3.40 26.50
C THR A 120 -31.28 2.74 26.62
N ALA A 121 -30.39 2.99 25.66
CA ALA A 121 -29.03 2.51 25.73
C ALA A 121 -28.23 3.24 26.83
N PRO A 122 -27.30 2.55 27.52
CA PRO A 122 -26.39 3.18 28.46
C PRO A 122 -25.57 4.29 27.81
N LYS A 123 -25.47 5.45 28.46
CA LYS A 123 -24.66 6.57 27.97
C LYS A 123 -23.18 6.33 28.20
N GLY A 124 -22.34 6.91 27.31
CA GLY A 124 -20.89 6.87 27.45
C GLY A 124 -20.22 5.56 26.97
N VAL A 125 -20.99 4.63 26.41
CA VAL A 125 -20.46 3.43 25.77
C VAL A 125 -20.33 3.68 24.27
N SER A 126 -19.14 3.47 23.73
CA SER A 126 -18.88 3.64 22.30
C SER A 126 -17.76 2.70 21.82
N ILE A 127 -17.71 2.46 20.54
CA ILE A 127 -16.58 1.90 19.82
C ILE A 127 -15.83 3.03 19.11
N LYS A 128 -14.52 2.91 19.00
CA LYS A 128 -13.72 3.91 18.28
C LYS A 128 -14.11 3.93 16.80
N THR A 129 -14.27 5.12 16.27
CA THR A 129 -14.48 5.37 14.84
C THR A 129 -13.19 5.92 14.21
N TRP A 130 -13.07 5.74 12.91
CA TRP A 130 -11.93 6.19 12.11
C TRP A 130 -12.42 7.13 11.02
N ARG A 131 -11.71 8.24 10.82
CA ARG A 131 -11.97 9.09 9.65
C ARG A 131 -11.79 8.27 8.40
N THR A 132 -12.84 8.22 7.60
CA THR A 132 -12.93 7.35 6.43
C THR A 132 -13.26 8.20 5.20
N VAL A 133 -12.60 7.92 4.08
CA VAL A 133 -12.87 8.53 2.78
C VAL A 133 -12.75 7.48 1.69
N GLU A 134 -13.54 7.64 0.64
CA GLU A 134 -13.42 6.85 -0.57
C GLU A 134 -12.71 7.69 -1.64
N ALA A 135 -11.58 7.19 -2.14
CA ALA A 135 -10.79 7.85 -3.17
C ALA A 135 -9.98 6.83 -3.98
N ASP A 136 -9.75 7.13 -5.26
CA ASP A 136 -8.94 6.32 -6.18
C ASP A 136 -9.33 4.83 -6.19
N GLY A 137 -10.65 4.57 -6.05
CA GLY A 137 -11.22 3.23 -6.08
C GLY A 137 -10.99 2.40 -4.82
N ALA A 138 -10.59 3.01 -3.73
CA ALA A 138 -10.39 2.38 -2.43
C ALA A 138 -11.05 3.16 -1.30
N VAL A 139 -11.31 2.46 -0.20
CA VAL A 139 -11.73 3.03 1.07
C VAL A 139 -10.49 3.22 1.94
N TRP A 140 -10.30 4.44 2.45
CA TRP A 140 -9.13 4.86 3.21
C TRP A 140 -9.55 5.25 4.63
N ILE A 141 -8.68 4.95 5.58
CA ILE A 141 -8.79 5.45 6.95
C ILE A 141 -7.61 6.37 7.26
N TRP A 142 -7.87 7.38 8.09
CA TRP A 142 -6.82 8.21 8.67
C TRP A 142 -6.27 7.58 9.93
N TYR A 143 -4.96 7.39 9.97
CA TYR A 143 -4.22 6.99 11.17
C TYR A 143 -3.32 8.13 11.64
N ASP A 144 -3.40 8.45 12.92
CA ASP A 144 -2.50 9.40 13.57
C ASP A 144 -2.23 8.92 15.01
N ALA A 145 -0.95 8.80 15.38
CA ALA A 145 -0.54 8.31 16.68
C ALA A 145 -0.95 9.23 17.84
N GLU A 146 -1.12 10.53 17.55
CA GLU A 146 -1.62 11.54 18.49
C GLU A 146 -3.16 11.65 18.49
N GLY A 147 -3.84 10.93 17.60
CA GLY A 147 -5.29 11.02 17.45
C GLY A 147 -5.79 12.32 16.81
N ARG A 148 -4.93 13.02 16.07
CA ARG A 148 -5.29 14.29 15.40
C ARG A 148 -6.20 14.03 14.20
N GLU A 149 -7.02 15.03 13.88
CA GLU A 149 -7.77 15.05 12.62
C GLU A 149 -6.82 15.04 11.40
N PRO A 150 -7.32 14.63 10.21
CA PRO A 150 -6.50 14.58 9.02
C PRO A 150 -5.79 15.89 8.72
N LEU A 151 -4.47 15.82 8.60
CA LEU A 151 -3.62 16.98 8.31
C LEU A 151 -3.69 17.40 6.83
N TRP A 152 -4.23 16.55 5.96
CA TRP A 152 -4.55 16.84 4.56
C TRP A 152 -5.76 16.02 4.11
N GLN A 153 -6.46 16.52 3.13
CA GLN A 153 -7.60 15.84 2.54
C GLN A 153 -7.13 14.86 1.47
N LEU A 154 -7.83 13.75 1.33
CA LEU A 154 -7.64 12.79 0.25
C LEU A 154 -8.87 12.84 -0.66
N GLU A 155 -8.65 13.11 -1.94
CA GLU A 155 -9.69 13.21 -2.95
C GLU A 155 -9.34 12.31 -4.14
N ASP A 156 -10.36 11.97 -4.93
CA ASP A 156 -10.15 11.28 -6.21
C ASP A 156 -9.20 12.05 -7.12
N ALA A 157 -8.39 11.32 -7.86
CA ALA A 157 -7.69 11.90 -8.98
C ALA A 157 -8.72 12.45 -9.99
N PRO A 158 -8.54 13.69 -10.52
CA PRO A 158 -9.52 14.33 -11.42
C PRO A 158 -9.88 13.47 -12.62
N GLU A 159 -8.96 12.65 -13.09
CA GLU A 159 -9.10 11.75 -14.22
C GLU A 159 -10.20 10.70 -13.99
N LEU A 160 -10.45 10.30 -12.75
CA LEU A 160 -11.40 9.25 -12.40
C LEU A 160 -12.86 9.64 -12.62
N LYS A 161 -13.15 10.93 -12.80
CA LYS A 161 -14.47 11.38 -13.23
C LYS A 161 -14.91 10.70 -14.53
N THR A 162 -13.96 10.40 -15.41
CA THR A 162 -14.23 9.85 -16.76
C THR A 162 -13.51 8.52 -17.02
N TRP A 163 -12.42 8.24 -16.30
CA TRP A 163 -11.66 7.00 -16.47
C TRP A 163 -12.27 5.86 -15.67
N ARG A 164 -11.89 4.63 -16.03
CA ARG A 164 -12.36 3.43 -15.32
C ARG A 164 -11.19 2.55 -14.95
N CYS A 165 -11.32 1.81 -13.86
CA CYS A 165 -10.37 0.79 -13.48
C CYS A 165 -10.29 -0.29 -14.56
N ARG A 166 -9.07 -0.64 -14.98
CA ARG A 166 -8.77 -1.61 -16.05
C ARG A 166 -8.06 -2.85 -15.54
N GLY A 167 -7.50 -2.77 -14.36
CA GLY A 167 -6.80 -3.87 -13.74
C GLY A 167 -6.34 -3.52 -12.33
N ARG A 168 -6.02 -4.54 -11.57
CA ARG A 168 -5.57 -4.42 -10.19
C ARG A 168 -4.56 -5.52 -9.90
N ASN A 169 -3.50 -5.17 -9.20
CA ASN A 169 -2.55 -6.10 -8.61
C ASN A 169 -2.49 -5.88 -7.10
N GLU A 170 -2.25 -6.93 -6.34
CA GLU A 170 -2.04 -6.84 -4.90
C GLU A 170 -0.91 -7.77 -4.47
N PHE A 171 -0.08 -7.28 -3.57
CA PHE A 171 1.10 -7.98 -3.09
C PHE A 171 1.21 -7.83 -1.57
N ILE A 172 1.72 -8.87 -0.91
CA ILE A 172 2.14 -8.80 0.48
C ILE A 172 3.66 -8.81 0.52
N VAL A 173 4.23 -7.78 1.16
CA VAL A 173 5.68 -7.54 1.15
C VAL A 173 6.24 -7.52 2.57
N GLY A 174 7.36 -8.18 2.78
CA GLY A 174 8.00 -8.36 4.09
C GLY A 174 9.10 -7.35 4.39
N CYS A 175 8.82 -6.05 4.32
CA CYS A 175 9.77 -4.99 4.64
C CYS A 175 9.15 -3.88 5.51
N HIS A 176 9.95 -2.87 5.89
CA HIS A 176 9.42 -1.66 6.52
C HIS A 176 8.68 -0.81 5.49
N ILE A 177 7.56 -0.16 5.89
CA ILE A 177 6.73 0.64 4.98
C ILE A 177 7.52 1.69 4.20
N GLN A 178 8.47 2.36 4.83
CA GLN A 178 9.30 3.40 4.22
C GLN A 178 10.11 2.88 3.01
N GLU A 179 10.50 1.61 3.01
CA GLU A 179 11.38 1.04 1.98
C GLU A 179 10.70 0.92 0.62
N ILE A 180 9.37 0.87 0.58
CA ILE A 180 8.61 0.77 -0.67
C ILE A 180 8.59 2.10 -1.44
N PRO A 181 8.11 3.22 -0.87
CA PRO A 181 8.13 4.51 -1.57
C PRO A 181 9.55 5.10 -1.69
N GLU A 182 10.54 4.64 -0.92
CA GLU A 182 11.96 5.01 -1.04
C GLU A 182 12.49 4.68 -2.44
N ASN A 183 12.02 3.61 -3.07
CA ASN A 183 12.40 3.25 -4.43
C ASN A 183 12.10 4.37 -5.45
N GLY A 184 11.07 5.19 -5.22
CA GLY A 184 10.77 6.34 -6.07
C GLY A 184 11.87 7.42 -6.05
N ALA A 185 12.65 7.50 -4.97
CA ALA A 185 13.77 8.42 -4.84
C ALA A 185 15.13 7.80 -5.25
N ASP A 186 15.16 6.49 -5.55
CA ASP A 186 16.36 5.74 -5.90
C ASP A 186 16.42 5.48 -7.42
N VAL A 187 17.01 6.40 -8.16
CA VAL A 187 17.18 6.26 -9.62
C VAL A 187 18.12 5.12 -9.97
N ALA A 188 19.10 4.84 -9.12
CA ALA A 188 20.11 3.82 -9.39
C ALA A 188 19.49 2.42 -9.43
N HIS A 189 18.53 2.12 -8.52
CA HIS A 189 17.85 0.82 -8.53
C HIS A 189 17.03 0.61 -9.79
N LEU A 190 16.37 1.66 -10.33
CA LEU A 190 15.60 1.56 -11.57
C LEU A 190 16.48 1.04 -12.72
N ASN A 191 17.68 1.58 -12.84
CA ASN A 191 18.63 1.14 -13.86
C ASN A 191 19.32 -0.20 -13.55
N ALA A 192 19.41 -0.60 -12.28
CA ALA A 192 20.01 -1.87 -11.88
C ALA A 192 19.01 -3.04 -11.94
N VAL A 193 17.81 -2.85 -11.38
CA VAL A 193 16.80 -3.91 -11.21
C VAL A 193 15.85 -4.00 -12.41
N HIS A 194 15.53 -2.84 -13.01
CA HIS A 194 14.53 -2.73 -14.08
C HIS A 194 15.12 -2.43 -15.47
N SER A 195 16.44 -2.50 -15.63
CA SER A 195 17.09 -2.32 -16.95
C SER A 195 16.83 -3.49 -17.91
N SER A 196 16.72 -4.69 -17.38
CA SER A 196 16.51 -5.90 -18.18
C SER A 196 15.08 -6.00 -18.69
N SER A 197 14.94 -6.25 -20.01
CA SER A 197 13.63 -6.56 -20.61
C SER A 197 13.01 -7.83 -19.98
N LEU A 198 11.68 -7.92 -20.01
CA LEU A 198 10.95 -9.14 -19.64
C LEU A 198 11.32 -10.34 -20.51
N LEU A 199 11.92 -10.08 -21.69
CA LEU A 199 12.38 -11.10 -22.63
C LEU A 199 13.84 -11.53 -22.42
N THR A 200 14.53 -11.00 -21.40
CA THR A 200 15.96 -11.31 -21.13
C THR A 200 16.19 -12.81 -20.91
N SER A 201 15.24 -13.51 -20.26
CA SER A 201 15.31 -14.97 -20.10
C SER A 201 15.30 -15.74 -21.43
N LEU A 202 14.71 -15.18 -22.49
CA LEU A 202 14.77 -15.72 -23.84
C LEU A 202 16.15 -15.54 -24.46
N ALA A 203 16.83 -14.41 -24.18
CA ALA A 203 18.20 -14.19 -24.64
C ALA A 203 19.20 -15.12 -23.94
N GLU A 204 19.01 -15.39 -22.66
CA GLU A 204 19.83 -16.38 -21.93
C GLU A 204 19.70 -17.77 -22.54
N LYS A 205 18.49 -18.15 -22.97
CA LYS A 205 18.21 -19.44 -23.62
C LYS A 205 18.64 -19.47 -25.08
N TYR A 206 18.55 -18.33 -25.78
CA TYR A 206 18.88 -18.20 -27.22
C TYR A 206 19.77 -16.97 -27.44
N PRO A 207 21.11 -17.09 -27.31
CA PRO A 207 22.04 -15.94 -27.36
C PRO A 207 21.94 -15.09 -28.62
N ILE A 208 21.53 -15.67 -29.76
CA ILE A 208 21.32 -14.96 -31.02
C ILE A 208 20.25 -13.86 -30.91
N LEU A 209 19.30 -14.00 -29.95
CA LEU A 209 18.25 -13.02 -29.70
C LEU A 209 18.71 -11.86 -28.81
N ALA A 210 19.88 -11.94 -28.17
CA ALA A 210 20.40 -10.93 -27.28
C ALA A 210 20.47 -9.53 -27.90
N ASN A 211 20.81 -9.44 -29.18
CA ASN A 211 20.89 -8.18 -29.91
C ASN A 211 19.52 -7.57 -30.23
N PHE A 212 18.43 -8.35 -30.14
CA PHE A 212 17.06 -7.93 -30.43
C PHE A 212 16.26 -7.68 -29.18
N ILE A 213 16.83 -7.96 -27.99
CA ILE A 213 16.21 -7.72 -26.72
C ILE A 213 16.63 -6.35 -26.23
N GLY A 214 15.62 -5.49 -26.02
CA GLY A 214 15.86 -4.12 -25.63
C GLY A 214 16.24 -3.98 -24.15
N THR A 215 16.75 -2.81 -23.83
CA THR A 215 17.06 -2.37 -22.48
C THR A 215 16.21 -1.16 -22.09
N HIS A 216 15.86 -1.10 -20.82
CA HIS A 216 15.16 0.04 -20.23
C HIS A 216 16.19 1.03 -19.66
N HIS A 217 16.02 2.30 -19.97
CA HIS A 217 16.81 3.38 -19.41
C HIS A 217 15.89 4.35 -18.67
N TRP A 218 16.23 4.62 -17.41
CA TRP A 218 15.43 5.43 -16.51
C TRP A 218 16.21 6.67 -16.10
N THR A 219 15.53 7.81 -16.07
CA THR A 219 15.98 9.01 -15.36
C THR A 219 14.89 9.44 -14.41
N ALA A 220 15.24 9.97 -13.25
CA ALA A 220 14.27 10.47 -12.30
C ALA A 220 14.83 11.66 -11.52
N ASN A 221 13.93 12.58 -11.17
CA ASN A 221 14.20 13.72 -10.29
C ASN A 221 13.11 13.76 -9.21
N TRP A 222 13.49 13.56 -7.96
CA TRP A 222 12.61 13.57 -6.80
C TRP A 222 12.66 14.93 -6.11
N GLN A 223 11.50 15.51 -5.78
CA GLN A 223 11.36 16.79 -5.09
C GLN A 223 10.23 16.70 -4.07
N LYS A 224 10.48 17.19 -2.85
CA LYS A 224 9.43 17.33 -1.82
C LYS A 224 8.53 18.53 -2.12
N GLY A 225 7.27 18.46 -1.70
CA GLY A 225 6.39 19.60 -1.63
C GLY A 225 6.74 20.54 -0.46
N GLU A 226 6.25 21.75 -0.50
CA GLU A 226 6.50 22.80 0.50
C GLU A 226 5.18 23.41 1.00
N GLY A 227 5.22 24.02 2.18
CA GLY A 227 4.06 24.68 2.76
C GLY A 227 2.89 23.73 2.99
N ALA A 228 1.72 24.04 2.45
CA ALA A 228 0.51 23.22 2.55
C ALA A 228 0.68 21.84 1.92
N ASP A 229 1.54 21.72 0.91
CA ASP A 229 1.82 20.47 0.19
C ASP A 229 3.03 19.71 0.75
N SER A 230 3.53 20.06 1.94
CA SER A 230 4.69 19.39 2.58
C SER A 230 4.53 17.89 2.75
N HIS A 231 3.28 17.40 2.82
CA HIS A 231 2.93 15.98 2.86
C HIS A 231 3.10 15.28 1.50
N THR A 232 3.38 16.02 0.44
CA THR A 232 3.57 15.48 -0.91
C THR A 232 5.03 15.42 -1.33
N ALA A 233 5.33 14.59 -2.32
CA ALA A 233 6.55 14.67 -3.09
C ALA A 233 6.26 14.29 -4.55
N VAL A 234 7.02 14.88 -5.47
CA VAL A 234 6.86 14.65 -6.91
C VAL A 234 8.14 14.07 -7.48
N ILE A 235 7.97 13.04 -8.31
CA ILE A 235 9.06 12.44 -9.09
C ILE A 235 8.73 12.64 -10.56
N GLN A 236 9.59 13.33 -11.27
CA GLN A 236 9.57 13.39 -12.72
C GLN A 236 10.47 12.28 -13.22
N LEU A 237 9.89 11.29 -13.91
CA LEU A 237 10.59 10.11 -14.38
C LEU A 237 10.42 10.00 -15.89
N THR A 238 11.51 9.71 -16.59
CA THR A 238 11.48 9.36 -18.02
C THR A 238 11.96 7.93 -18.20
N HIS A 239 11.37 7.25 -19.14
CA HIS A 239 11.69 5.88 -19.48
C HIS A 239 11.85 5.72 -20.99
N ASP A 240 13.01 5.24 -21.41
CA ASP A 240 13.30 4.88 -22.78
C ASP A 240 13.50 3.36 -22.91
N TYR A 241 12.76 2.74 -23.82
CA TYR A 241 13.04 1.38 -24.25
C TYR A 241 13.84 1.38 -25.56
N LYS A 242 15.05 0.85 -25.52
CA LYS A 242 15.99 0.88 -26.65
C LYS A 242 16.34 -0.53 -27.10
N ILE A 243 16.32 -0.73 -28.43
CA ILE A 243 16.86 -1.92 -29.11
C ILE A 243 17.94 -1.44 -30.06
N CYS A 244 19.14 -2.03 -30.02
CA CYS A 244 20.25 -1.68 -30.92
C CYS A 244 20.51 -0.17 -31.03
N LYS A 245 20.44 0.58 -29.92
CA LYS A 245 20.57 2.04 -29.82
C LYS A 245 19.38 2.86 -30.36
N LEU A 246 18.37 2.23 -30.95
CA LEU A 246 17.14 2.92 -31.36
C LEU A 246 16.16 2.98 -30.21
N SER A 247 15.66 4.17 -29.88
CA SER A 247 14.56 4.33 -28.92
C SER A 247 13.26 3.94 -29.60
N LEU A 248 12.63 2.87 -29.14
CA LEU A 248 11.36 2.38 -29.68
C LEU A 248 10.15 2.91 -28.91
N MET A 249 10.35 3.24 -27.64
CA MET A 249 9.29 3.75 -26.78
C MET A 249 9.86 4.73 -25.77
N HIS A 250 9.23 5.89 -25.70
CA HIS A 250 9.50 6.90 -24.68
C HIS A 250 8.24 7.11 -23.84
N LEU A 251 8.42 7.13 -22.53
CA LEU A 251 7.33 7.39 -21.57
C LEU A 251 7.76 8.48 -20.60
N ASP A 252 6.86 9.44 -20.42
CA ASP A 252 6.94 10.40 -19.33
C ASP A 252 6.02 9.96 -18.20
N VAL A 253 6.56 9.88 -17.01
CA VAL A 253 5.82 9.48 -15.82
C VAL A 253 5.97 10.55 -14.74
N VAL A 254 4.85 11.08 -14.28
CA VAL A 254 4.81 11.96 -13.11
C VAL A 254 4.27 11.15 -11.94
N VAL A 255 5.12 10.92 -10.95
CA VAL A 255 4.74 10.22 -9.73
C VAL A 255 4.50 11.25 -8.64
N THR A 256 3.33 11.20 -8.00
CA THR A 256 3.01 12.04 -6.84
C THR A 256 2.85 11.13 -5.64
N GLN A 257 3.73 11.27 -4.66
CA GLN A 257 3.59 10.65 -3.34
C GLN A 257 2.69 11.56 -2.49
N LEU A 258 1.63 11.00 -1.92
CA LEU A 258 0.61 11.70 -1.12
C LEU A 258 0.62 11.13 0.30
N GLY A 259 1.57 11.59 1.11
CA GLY A 259 1.83 11.00 2.41
C GLY A 259 2.54 9.63 2.32
N PRO A 260 2.55 8.86 3.41
CA PRO A 260 3.37 7.65 3.53
C PRO A 260 2.79 6.42 2.80
N GLY A 261 1.46 6.39 2.56
CA GLY A 261 0.75 5.20 2.09
C GLY A 261 0.08 5.30 0.74
N HIS A 262 0.18 6.45 0.04
CA HIS A 262 -0.52 6.67 -1.23
C HIS A 262 0.40 7.26 -2.30
N VAL A 263 0.38 6.70 -3.49
CA VAL A 263 1.15 7.18 -4.64
C VAL A 263 0.30 7.15 -5.91
N ARG A 264 0.38 8.19 -6.71
CA ARG A 264 -0.23 8.28 -8.05
C ARG A 264 0.85 8.36 -9.11
N LEU A 265 0.84 7.45 -10.06
CA LEU A 265 1.73 7.47 -11.23
C LEU A 265 0.90 7.85 -12.46
N ARG A 266 1.14 9.03 -13.02
CA ARG A 266 0.56 9.49 -14.28
C ARG A 266 1.51 9.17 -15.41
N ILE A 267 1.11 8.29 -16.31
CA ILE A 267 1.93 7.79 -17.40
C ILE A 267 1.40 8.34 -18.71
N SER A 268 2.24 9.07 -19.42
CA SER A 268 1.94 9.55 -20.77
C SER A 268 2.57 8.62 -21.79
N THR A 269 1.74 8.09 -22.69
CA THR A 269 2.18 7.19 -23.79
C THR A 269 1.63 7.64 -25.12
N PRO A 270 2.23 7.26 -26.26
CA PRO A 270 1.68 7.54 -27.59
C PRO A 270 0.26 6.98 -27.79
N ALA A 271 -0.10 5.88 -27.13
CA ALA A 271 -1.43 5.27 -27.19
C ALA A 271 -2.44 5.87 -26.20
N GLY A 272 -2.04 6.88 -25.44
CA GLY A 272 -2.87 7.62 -24.51
C GLY A 272 -2.41 7.52 -23.06
N PRO A 273 -3.00 8.33 -22.17
CA PRO A 273 -2.60 8.42 -20.79
C PRO A 273 -3.15 7.27 -19.93
N LEU A 274 -2.44 6.99 -18.81
CA LEU A 274 -2.85 6.07 -17.76
C LEU A 274 -2.56 6.68 -16.39
N LEU A 275 -3.27 6.20 -15.38
CA LEU A 275 -3.04 6.48 -13.98
C LEU A 275 -2.92 5.16 -13.22
N ILE A 276 -1.86 4.99 -12.46
CA ILE A 276 -1.77 3.92 -11.46
C ILE A 276 -1.90 4.57 -10.09
N ALA A 277 -2.91 4.16 -9.33
CA ALA A 277 -3.05 4.51 -7.93
C ALA A 277 -2.51 3.35 -7.08
N GLN A 278 -1.37 3.60 -6.43
CA GLN A 278 -0.73 2.65 -5.54
C GLN A 278 -1.09 2.99 -4.09
N SER A 279 -1.47 1.99 -3.33
CA SER A 279 -1.60 2.08 -1.88
C SER A 279 -0.63 1.13 -1.19
N VAL A 280 -0.03 1.60 -0.10
CA VAL A 280 0.83 0.82 0.78
C VAL A 280 0.23 0.88 2.18
N THR A 281 -0.28 -0.25 2.66
CA THR A 281 -0.95 -0.35 3.96
C THR A 281 -0.18 -1.29 4.87
N PRO A 282 0.33 -0.82 6.02
CA PRO A 282 0.98 -1.70 6.98
C PRO A 282 -0.06 -2.63 7.61
N LEU A 283 0.10 -3.93 7.43
CA LEU A 283 -0.67 -4.94 8.14
C LEU A 283 -0.04 -5.21 9.51
N ARG A 284 1.27 -5.35 9.53
CA ARG A 284 2.11 -5.54 10.73
C ARG A 284 3.41 -4.75 10.55
N ALA A 285 4.22 -4.66 11.57
CA ALA A 285 5.48 -3.91 11.57
C ALA A 285 6.39 -4.16 10.35
N ARG A 286 6.38 -5.38 9.81
CA ARG A 286 7.16 -5.79 8.63
C ARG A 286 6.33 -6.49 7.57
N ARG A 287 5.05 -6.23 7.53
CA ARG A 287 4.16 -6.83 6.55
C ARG A 287 3.28 -5.76 5.96
N GLN A 288 3.52 -5.44 4.69
CA GLN A 288 2.83 -4.40 3.96
C GLN A 288 1.91 -5.01 2.91
N ARG A 289 0.71 -4.47 2.77
CA ARG A 289 -0.15 -4.73 1.61
C ARG A 289 0.09 -3.62 0.61
N VAL A 290 0.53 -3.97 -0.58
CA VAL A 290 0.70 -3.06 -1.71
C VAL A 290 -0.37 -3.38 -2.74
N ALA A 291 -1.19 -2.41 -3.10
CA ALA A 291 -2.19 -2.59 -4.14
C ALA A 291 -2.05 -1.51 -5.21
N HIS A 292 -2.06 -1.93 -6.47
CA HIS A 292 -2.02 -1.07 -7.65
C HIS A 292 -3.35 -1.17 -8.38
N ARG A 293 -3.94 -0.01 -8.72
CA ARG A 293 -5.17 0.13 -9.50
C ARG A 293 -4.85 0.92 -10.74
N VAL A 294 -5.05 0.32 -11.90
CA VAL A 294 -4.75 0.95 -13.19
C VAL A 294 -6.03 1.54 -13.77
N PHE A 295 -6.02 2.85 -14.01
CA PHE A 295 -7.14 3.58 -14.59
C PHE A 295 -6.75 4.13 -15.96
N SER A 296 -7.70 4.13 -16.90
CA SER A 296 -7.50 4.74 -18.21
C SER A 296 -8.82 5.13 -18.88
N PRO A 297 -8.78 6.03 -19.86
CA PRO A 297 -9.89 6.23 -20.77
C PRO A 297 -10.09 4.97 -21.63
N ARG A 298 -11.28 4.84 -22.25
CA ARG A 298 -11.65 3.65 -23.02
C ARG A 298 -10.64 3.32 -24.15
N ARG A 299 -10.11 4.35 -24.80
CA ARG A 299 -9.15 4.19 -25.92
C ARG A 299 -7.84 3.52 -25.51
N SER A 300 -7.38 3.75 -24.27
CA SER A 300 -6.13 3.19 -23.75
C SER A 300 -6.34 1.87 -22.97
N ALA A 301 -7.55 1.31 -22.96
CA ALA A 301 -7.87 0.10 -22.19
C ALA A 301 -7.00 -1.13 -22.56
N PRO A 302 -6.70 -1.43 -23.85
CA PRO A 302 -5.82 -2.54 -24.18
C PRO A 302 -4.40 -2.35 -23.66
N LEU A 303 -3.86 -1.13 -23.77
CA LEU A 303 -2.55 -0.79 -23.23
C LEU A 303 -2.53 -0.89 -21.71
N ALA A 304 -3.59 -0.45 -21.03
CA ALA A 304 -3.71 -0.55 -19.58
C ALA A 304 -3.63 -2.01 -19.09
N ALA A 305 -4.24 -2.95 -19.81
CA ALA A 305 -4.16 -4.38 -19.47
C ALA A 305 -2.72 -4.92 -19.61
N VAL A 306 -2.03 -4.55 -20.70
CA VAL A 306 -0.63 -4.93 -20.91
C VAL A 306 0.28 -4.32 -19.84
N LEU A 307 0.12 -3.03 -19.53
CA LEU A 307 0.93 -2.35 -18.52
C LEU A 307 0.64 -2.88 -17.11
N ASN A 308 -0.61 -3.22 -16.79
CA ASN A 308 -0.95 -3.84 -15.51
C ASN A 308 -0.23 -5.19 -15.32
N TRP A 309 -0.12 -5.98 -16.37
CA TRP A 309 0.64 -7.23 -16.34
C TRP A 309 2.16 -6.98 -16.24
N ALA A 310 2.70 -6.05 -17.05
CA ALA A 310 4.12 -5.73 -17.07
C ALA A 310 4.59 -5.14 -15.73
N GLU A 311 3.80 -4.24 -15.15
CA GLU A 311 4.04 -3.62 -13.86
C GLU A 311 4.09 -4.67 -12.74
N ALA A 312 3.16 -5.63 -12.73
CA ALA A 312 3.20 -6.74 -11.77
C ALA A 312 4.52 -7.52 -11.84
N ARG A 313 5.05 -7.75 -13.04
CA ARG A 313 6.34 -8.42 -13.24
C ARG A 313 7.54 -7.57 -12.82
N MET A 314 7.43 -6.26 -12.96
CA MET A 314 8.49 -5.36 -12.50
C MET A 314 8.56 -5.31 -10.98
N ILE A 315 7.42 -5.17 -10.30
CA ILE A 315 7.40 -5.09 -8.83
C ILE A 315 7.79 -6.42 -8.17
N GLU A 316 7.55 -7.57 -8.83
CA GLU A 316 8.05 -8.87 -8.35
C GLU A 316 9.57 -8.87 -8.12
N ARG A 317 10.34 -8.14 -8.95
CA ARG A 317 11.79 -8.02 -8.81
C ARG A 317 12.17 -7.25 -7.53
N ASP A 318 11.44 -6.18 -7.24
CA ASP A 318 11.64 -5.41 -6.01
C ASP A 318 11.24 -6.21 -4.77
N ILE A 319 10.14 -6.98 -4.85
CA ILE A 319 9.67 -7.82 -3.75
C ILE A 319 10.73 -8.86 -3.35
N VAL A 320 11.44 -9.43 -4.31
CA VAL A 320 12.58 -10.35 -4.01
C VAL A 320 13.61 -9.65 -3.12
N ILE A 321 13.92 -8.39 -3.42
CA ILE A 321 14.90 -7.60 -2.66
C ILE A 321 14.30 -7.21 -1.31
N TRP A 322 13.11 -6.62 -1.29
CA TRP A 322 12.43 -6.17 -0.07
C TRP A 322 12.21 -7.30 0.93
N ASN A 323 11.81 -8.48 0.48
CA ASN A 323 11.64 -9.64 1.34
C ASN A 323 12.96 -10.17 1.91
N ASN A 324 14.11 -9.77 1.35
CA ASN A 324 15.43 -10.29 1.71
C ASN A 324 16.40 -9.24 2.26
N LYS A 325 16.03 -7.96 2.36
CA LYS A 325 16.87 -6.90 2.93
C LYS A 325 16.60 -6.66 4.42
N LYS A 326 17.52 -5.95 5.06
CA LYS A 326 17.38 -5.39 6.42
C LYS A 326 17.25 -3.87 6.31
N TYR A 327 16.43 -3.27 7.16
CA TYR A 327 16.42 -1.82 7.30
C TYR A 327 17.74 -1.34 7.90
N ILE A 328 18.37 -0.38 7.26
CA ILE A 328 19.60 0.29 7.75
C ILE A 328 19.24 1.75 8.07
N SER A 329 19.28 2.11 9.36
CA SER A 329 18.92 3.47 9.82
C SER A 329 19.95 4.52 9.41
N SER A 330 21.21 4.15 9.32
CA SER A 330 22.32 5.01 8.92
C SER A 330 23.08 4.39 7.76
N PRO A 331 22.52 4.43 6.53
CA PRO A 331 23.16 3.86 5.37
C PRO A 331 24.39 4.69 4.96
N ILE A 332 25.32 4.04 4.28
CA ILE A 332 26.45 4.73 3.63
C ILE A 332 25.90 5.38 2.36
N TYR A 333 25.94 6.71 2.30
CA TYR A 333 25.51 7.46 1.13
C TYR A 333 26.69 7.83 0.23
N VAL A 334 26.48 7.71 -1.07
CA VAL A 334 27.38 8.22 -2.10
C VAL A 334 26.78 9.47 -2.76
N LYS A 335 27.54 10.11 -3.67
CA LYS A 335 27.09 11.38 -4.28
C LYS A 335 25.77 11.30 -5.04
N THR A 336 25.44 10.11 -5.56
CA THR A 336 24.20 9.85 -6.29
C THR A 336 22.98 9.64 -5.39
N ASP A 337 23.15 9.45 -4.08
CA ASP A 337 22.08 9.10 -3.14
C ASP A 337 21.43 10.31 -2.46
N LYS A 338 21.63 11.52 -3.01
CA LYS A 338 21.07 12.75 -2.45
C LYS A 338 19.55 12.70 -2.32
N SER A 339 18.87 12.14 -3.32
CA SER A 339 17.42 11.98 -3.34
C SER A 339 16.94 10.99 -2.28
N ILE A 340 17.64 9.88 -2.06
CA ILE A 340 17.33 8.91 -1.00
C ILE A 340 17.44 9.56 0.38
N LYS A 341 18.52 10.31 0.63
CA LYS A 341 18.70 11.06 1.88
C LYS A 341 17.60 12.10 2.09
N ALA A 342 17.25 12.84 1.03
CA ALA A 342 16.19 13.85 1.07
C ALA A 342 14.82 13.21 1.33
N PHE A 343 14.53 12.06 0.67
CA PHE A 343 13.32 11.28 0.89
C PHE A 343 13.19 10.83 2.35
N ARG A 344 14.24 10.26 2.95
CA ARG A 344 14.21 9.83 4.35
C ARG A 344 13.95 10.96 5.31
N SER A 345 14.55 12.13 5.07
CA SER A 345 14.27 13.33 5.84
C SER A 345 12.81 13.80 5.66
N TRP A 346 12.28 13.77 4.43
CA TRP A 346 10.88 14.08 4.15
C TRP A 346 9.93 13.06 4.81
N PHE A 347 10.23 11.78 4.72
CA PHE A 347 9.38 10.72 5.28
C PHE A 347 9.31 10.76 6.80
N SER A 348 10.37 11.24 7.47
CA SER A 348 10.41 11.32 8.94
C SER A 348 9.34 12.24 9.55
N GLN A 349 8.79 13.19 8.79
CA GLN A 349 7.70 14.07 9.24
C GLN A 349 6.40 13.33 9.59
N PHE A 350 6.21 12.13 9.04
CA PHE A 350 5.01 11.34 9.30
C PHE A 350 5.05 10.57 10.62
N TYR A 351 6.10 10.73 11.41
CA TYR A 351 6.19 10.20 12.76
C TYR A 351 6.01 11.31 13.79
N SER A 352 5.47 10.96 14.94
CA SER A 352 5.24 11.87 16.06
C SER A 352 5.70 11.24 17.37
N GLU A 353 5.59 11.95 18.47
CA GLU A 353 6.11 11.53 19.78
C GLU A 353 5.53 10.18 20.24
N HIS A 354 4.23 9.97 20.05
CA HIS A 354 3.55 8.73 20.46
C HIS A 354 3.50 7.67 19.35
N SER A 355 4.26 7.85 18.27
CA SER A 355 4.40 6.78 17.26
C SER A 355 4.98 5.53 17.91
N ILE A 356 4.22 4.44 17.84
CA ILE A 356 4.59 3.15 18.44
C ILE A 356 5.95 2.68 17.90
N SER A 357 6.85 2.30 18.80
CA SER A 357 8.16 1.81 18.39
C SER A 357 8.07 0.49 17.62
N PHE A 358 9.05 0.21 16.78
CA PHE A 358 9.09 -1.05 16.04
C PHE A 358 9.10 -2.28 16.97
N LYS A 359 9.80 -2.20 18.11
CA LYS A 359 9.84 -3.27 19.12
C LYS A 359 8.45 -3.50 19.68
N GLU A 360 7.81 -2.46 20.18
CA GLU A 360 6.47 -2.51 20.77
C GLU A 360 5.42 -3.03 19.78
N ALA A 361 5.42 -2.54 18.52
CA ALA A 361 4.52 -3.01 17.49
C ALA A 361 4.73 -4.50 17.15
N SER A 362 5.97 -4.99 17.23
CA SER A 362 6.29 -6.41 17.01
C SER A 362 5.85 -7.30 18.16
N GLU A 363 5.92 -6.79 19.40
CA GLU A 363 5.48 -7.48 20.61
C GLU A 363 3.94 -7.57 20.66
N ARG A 364 3.23 -6.49 20.36
CA ARG A 364 1.75 -6.48 20.29
C ARG A 364 1.16 -7.50 19.30
N THR A 365 1.88 -7.86 18.26
CA THR A 365 1.43 -8.90 17.30
C THR A 365 1.52 -10.33 17.85
N LEU A 366 2.15 -10.53 18.97
CA LEU A 366 2.28 -11.84 19.65
C LEU A 366 1.27 -12.05 20.77
N GLU A 367 0.48 -11.03 21.11
CA GLU A 367 -0.55 -11.08 22.16
C GLU A 367 -1.92 -11.54 21.65
N TRP A 368 -1.96 -12.65 20.91
CA TRP A 368 -3.21 -13.29 20.45
C TRP A 368 -3.48 -14.59 21.18
#